data_23d18711dbea96f3c52a2b1e2cf373f0
#
_entry.id   23d18711dbea96f3c52a2b1e2cf373f0
#
_cell.length_a   1.000
_cell.length_b   1.000
_cell.length_c   1.000
_cell.angle_alpha   90.00
_cell.angle_beta   90.00
_cell.angle_gamma   90.00
#
_symmetry.space_group_name_H-M   'P 1'
#
loop_
_entity.id
_entity.type
_entity.pdbx_description
1 polymer ?
#
loop_
_entity_poly.entity_id
_entity_poly.type
_entity_poly.pdbx_seq_one_letter_code
_entity_poly.pdbx_strand_id
1 'polypeptide(L)'
;MLNVHNLNYSSSRTLLFQRFSVIFMDVLFVYAVRECCKCIDGKKVGKELTEKPKFILSVLLLWNFGLLIVDHIHFQYNGFLFGLMLLSIARLFQKRHMEGAFLFAVLLHFKHIYLYVAPAYGVYLLRSYCFTANKPDGSIRWKSFSFVRVISLGLVVFLVSALSLGPFLALNQLPQVFSRLFPFKRGLCHAYWAPNFWALYNALDKVLSVIGLKLKFLDPNNIPKASMTSGLVQQFQHTVLPSVTPLATLICTLIAILLNHQNSKCIWTAWMFCLDGDNELRESTKAF
;
A
#
# COMPACT_ATOMS: atom_id res chain seq x y z
N MET A 1 9.08 -0.89 -31.96
CA MET A 1 8.35 -0.68 -30.72
C MET A 1 9.07 0.25 -29.73
N LEU A 2 10.35 0.03 -29.47
CA LEU A 2 11.10 0.79 -28.45
C LEU A 2 11.81 2.05 -28.99
N ASN A 3 11.44 2.54 -30.16
CA ASN A 3 12.03 3.75 -30.72
C ASN A 3 11.39 4.99 -30.09
N VAL A 4 12.20 5.93 -29.59
CA VAL A 4 11.75 7.15 -28.91
C VAL A 4 10.80 8.00 -29.75
N HIS A 5 10.94 7.93 -31.09
CA HIS A 5 10.05 8.65 -32.02
C HIS A 5 8.69 7.96 -32.26
N ASN A 6 8.46 6.79 -31.69
CA ASN A 6 7.26 6.00 -31.92
C ASN A 6 6.27 6.04 -30.74
N LEU A 7 6.05 7.24 -30.21
CA LEU A 7 5.23 7.47 -29.00
C LEU A 7 3.75 7.08 -29.19
N ASN A 8 3.26 7.13 -30.42
CA ASN A 8 1.86 6.86 -30.75
C ASN A 8 1.65 5.47 -31.39
N TYR A 9 2.60 4.54 -31.16
CA TYR A 9 2.48 3.20 -31.71
C TYR A 9 1.28 2.47 -31.09
N SER A 10 0.29 2.20 -31.93
CA SER A 10 -0.90 1.43 -31.58
C SER A 10 -1.18 0.41 -32.66
N SER A 11 -1.00 -0.87 -32.34
CA SER A 11 -1.39 -1.97 -33.22
C SER A 11 -2.39 -2.89 -32.53
N SER A 12 -3.25 -3.54 -33.30
CA SER A 12 -4.21 -4.51 -32.77
C SER A 12 -3.55 -5.62 -31.95
N ARG A 13 -2.35 -6.04 -32.35
CA ARG A 13 -1.56 -7.05 -31.61
C ARG A 13 -1.07 -6.52 -30.26
N THR A 14 -0.65 -5.27 -30.19
CA THR A 14 -0.25 -4.63 -28.92
C THR A 14 -1.44 -4.53 -27.97
N LEU A 15 -2.59 -4.12 -28.48
CA LEU A 15 -3.83 -4.03 -27.70
C LEU A 15 -4.26 -5.41 -27.16
N LEU A 16 -4.22 -6.43 -28.00
CA LEU A 16 -4.52 -7.81 -27.57
C LEU A 16 -3.54 -8.30 -26.51
N PHE A 17 -2.24 -8.06 -26.71
CA PHE A 17 -1.23 -8.42 -25.71
C PHE A 17 -1.51 -7.75 -24.35
N GLN A 18 -1.80 -6.46 -24.35
CA GLN A 18 -2.11 -5.71 -23.14
C GLN A 18 -3.34 -6.30 -22.43
N ARG A 19 -4.43 -6.54 -23.14
CA ARG A 19 -5.66 -7.11 -22.56
C ARG A 19 -5.44 -8.50 -22.00
N PHE A 20 -4.83 -9.40 -22.78
CA PHE A 20 -4.56 -10.75 -22.33
C PHE A 20 -3.59 -10.80 -21.15
N SER A 21 -2.59 -9.92 -21.10
CA SER A 21 -1.66 -9.86 -19.96
C SER A 21 -2.36 -9.47 -18.66
N VAL A 22 -3.30 -8.53 -18.69
CA VAL A 22 -4.10 -8.17 -17.49
C VAL A 22 -4.98 -9.35 -17.07
N ILE A 23 -5.73 -9.95 -18.01
CA ILE A 23 -6.59 -11.11 -17.72
C ILE A 23 -5.77 -12.27 -17.13
N PHE A 24 -4.59 -12.52 -17.68
CA PHE A 24 -3.70 -13.56 -17.14
C PHE A 24 -3.26 -13.26 -15.70
N MET A 25 -2.96 -12.00 -15.41
CA MET A 25 -2.57 -11.57 -14.05
C MET A 25 -3.73 -11.66 -13.04
N ASP A 26 -4.98 -11.55 -13.48
CA ASP A 26 -6.16 -11.72 -12.62
C ASP A 26 -6.28 -13.14 -12.05
N VAL A 27 -5.70 -14.15 -12.71
CA VAL A 27 -5.67 -15.51 -12.19
C VAL A 27 -5.00 -15.56 -10.80
N LEU A 28 -3.93 -14.79 -10.61
CA LEU A 28 -3.28 -14.68 -9.29
C LEU A 28 -4.21 -14.04 -8.27
N PHE A 29 -4.94 -13.00 -8.66
CA PHE A 29 -5.89 -12.33 -7.77
C PHE A 29 -7.03 -13.27 -7.32
N VAL A 30 -7.63 -13.99 -8.26
CA VAL A 30 -8.66 -15.00 -7.98
C VAL A 30 -8.11 -16.09 -7.04
N TYR A 31 -6.90 -16.58 -7.30
CA TYR A 31 -6.24 -17.55 -6.43
C TYR A 31 -6.02 -16.99 -5.02
N ALA A 32 -5.56 -15.76 -4.90
CA ALA A 32 -5.34 -15.10 -3.62
C ALA A 32 -6.65 -14.93 -2.82
N VAL A 33 -7.74 -14.52 -3.47
CA VAL A 33 -9.07 -14.43 -2.85
C VAL A 33 -9.52 -15.81 -2.34
N ARG A 34 -9.32 -16.88 -3.12
CA ARG A 34 -9.61 -18.25 -2.68
C ARG A 34 -8.82 -18.63 -1.43
N GLU A 35 -7.53 -18.33 -1.37
CA GLU A 35 -6.69 -18.62 -0.21
C GLU A 35 -7.12 -17.81 1.02
N CYS A 36 -7.48 -16.53 0.86
CA CYS A 36 -8.06 -15.72 1.94
C CYS A 36 -9.36 -16.31 2.46
N CYS A 37 -10.25 -16.75 1.57
CA CYS A 37 -11.51 -17.37 1.96
C CYS A 37 -11.33 -18.67 2.76
N LYS A 38 -10.22 -19.39 2.56
CA LYS A 38 -9.90 -20.58 3.38
C LYS A 38 -9.53 -20.24 4.82
N CYS A 39 -9.02 -19.01 5.06
CA CYS A 39 -8.64 -18.56 6.39
C CYS A 39 -9.84 -18.16 7.27
N ILE A 40 -11.05 -18.04 6.69
CA ILE A 40 -12.26 -17.66 7.42
C ILE A 40 -12.96 -18.91 7.94
N ASP A 41 -13.15 -19.01 9.24
CA ASP A 41 -13.91 -20.09 9.85
C ASP A 41 -15.41 -19.97 9.54
N GLY A 42 -15.94 -20.99 8.84
CA GLY A 42 -17.34 -21.04 8.42
C GLY A 42 -18.34 -21.56 9.47
N LYS A 43 -17.98 -21.63 10.75
CA LYS A 43 -18.77 -22.32 11.80
C LYS A 43 -20.04 -21.60 12.27
N LYS A 44 -20.21 -20.32 11.95
CA LYS A 44 -21.44 -19.55 12.29
C LYS A 44 -22.03 -18.99 11.00
N VAL A 45 -22.85 -19.77 10.33
CA VAL A 45 -23.33 -19.38 9.01
C VAL A 45 -24.84 -19.53 8.96
N GLY A 46 -25.51 -18.47 8.53
CA GLY A 46 -26.90 -18.49 8.13
C GLY A 46 -27.19 -19.53 7.05
N LYS A 47 -28.48 -19.86 6.88
CA LYS A 47 -28.90 -20.91 5.92
C LYS A 47 -28.70 -20.44 4.45
N GLU A 48 -28.77 -19.15 4.18
CA GLU A 48 -28.66 -18.59 2.85
C GLU A 48 -27.20 -18.38 2.41
N LEU A 49 -26.97 -18.47 1.10
CA LEU A 49 -25.64 -18.28 0.50
C LEU A 49 -25.11 -16.85 0.75
N THR A 50 -26.00 -15.87 0.73
CA THR A 50 -25.72 -14.44 0.95
C THR A 50 -25.26 -14.12 2.37
N GLU A 51 -25.54 -14.99 3.33
CA GLU A 51 -25.11 -14.84 4.73
C GLU A 51 -23.74 -15.48 4.99
N LYS A 52 -23.18 -16.20 4.02
CA LYS A 52 -21.88 -16.89 4.18
C LYS A 52 -20.73 -15.89 4.05
N PRO A 53 -19.90 -15.70 5.10
CA PRO A 53 -18.83 -14.70 5.07
C PRO A 53 -17.82 -14.94 3.95
N LYS A 54 -17.56 -16.19 3.57
CA LYS A 54 -16.71 -16.55 2.43
C LYS A 54 -17.27 -16.06 1.09
N PHE A 55 -18.58 -16.17 0.90
CA PHE A 55 -19.26 -15.69 -0.29
C PHE A 55 -19.23 -14.16 -0.37
N ILE A 56 -19.60 -13.50 0.74
CA ILE A 56 -19.59 -12.03 0.83
C ILE A 56 -18.18 -11.49 0.51
N LEU A 57 -17.14 -12.06 1.15
CA LEU A 57 -15.77 -11.64 0.90
C LEU A 57 -15.37 -11.86 -0.55
N SER A 58 -15.69 -13.02 -1.14
CA SER A 58 -15.38 -13.31 -2.54
C SER A 58 -16.04 -12.31 -3.47
N VAL A 59 -17.32 -11.99 -3.25
CA VAL A 59 -18.05 -11.01 -4.06
C VAL A 59 -17.43 -9.62 -3.92
N LEU A 60 -17.18 -9.15 -2.70
CA LEU A 60 -16.62 -7.82 -2.45
C LEU A 60 -15.23 -7.63 -3.07
N LEU A 61 -14.40 -8.67 -3.06
CA LEU A 61 -13.06 -8.59 -3.63
C LEU A 61 -13.07 -8.74 -5.14
N LEU A 62 -13.76 -9.75 -5.70
CA LEU A 62 -13.74 -10.05 -7.13
C LEU A 62 -14.59 -9.07 -7.95
N TRP A 63 -15.70 -8.57 -7.38
CA TRP A 63 -16.58 -7.61 -8.05
C TRP A 63 -16.26 -6.15 -7.67
N ASN A 64 -14.99 -5.85 -7.47
CA ASN A 64 -14.56 -4.48 -7.24
C ASN A 64 -14.52 -3.72 -8.57
N PHE A 65 -15.58 -2.95 -8.87
CA PHE A 65 -15.70 -2.17 -10.11
C PHE A 65 -14.54 -1.17 -10.29
N GLY A 66 -14.04 -0.58 -9.20
CA GLY A 66 -12.91 0.34 -9.27
C GLY A 66 -11.66 -0.34 -9.79
N LEU A 67 -11.37 -1.56 -9.32
CA LEU A 67 -10.24 -2.35 -9.77
C LEU A 67 -10.40 -2.76 -11.25
N LEU A 68 -11.60 -3.18 -11.64
CA LEU A 68 -11.92 -3.55 -13.01
C LEU A 68 -11.72 -2.38 -13.97
N ILE A 69 -12.18 -1.18 -13.62
CA ILE A 69 -11.99 0.02 -14.45
C ILE A 69 -10.51 0.36 -14.58
N VAL A 70 -9.77 0.36 -13.46
CA VAL A 70 -8.37 0.77 -13.45
C VAL A 70 -7.49 -0.23 -14.21
N ASP A 71 -7.71 -1.52 -14.07
CA ASP A 71 -6.85 -2.53 -14.69
C ASP A 71 -7.26 -2.84 -16.14
N HIS A 72 -8.56 -3.00 -16.44
CA HIS A 72 -9.00 -3.40 -17.77
C HIS A 72 -9.23 -2.23 -18.74
N ILE A 73 -9.59 -1.04 -18.23
CA ILE A 73 -9.77 0.14 -19.09
C ILE A 73 -8.48 0.96 -19.13
N HIS A 74 -7.83 1.19 -17.96
CA HIS A 74 -6.63 2.02 -17.85
C HIS A 74 -5.30 1.27 -18.04
N PHE A 75 -5.33 -0.05 -18.23
CA PHE A 75 -4.15 -0.90 -18.37
C PHE A 75 -3.17 -0.81 -17.20
N GLN A 76 -3.61 -1.18 -16.03
CA GLN A 76 -2.76 -1.30 -14.86
C GLN A 76 -2.77 -2.75 -14.35
N TYR A 77 -1.88 -3.07 -13.43
CA TYR A 77 -1.76 -4.40 -12.83
C TYR A 77 -2.02 -4.37 -11.33
N ASN A 78 -3.00 -3.54 -10.88
CA ASN A 78 -3.30 -3.43 -9.45
C ASN A 78 -3.94 -4.70 -8.90
N GLY A 79 -4.75 -5.41 -9.68
CA GLY A 79 -5.32 -6.71 -9.31
C GLY A 79 -4.24 -7.73 -8.99
N PHE A 80 -3.20 -7.81 -9.81
CA PHE A 80 -2.02 -8.64 -9.54
C PHE A 80 -1.33 -8.26 -8.23
N LEU A 81 -1.09 -6.97 -8.03
CA LEU A 81 -0.41 -6.46 -6.83
C LEU A 81 -1.24 -6.67 -5.56
N PHE A 82 -2.54 -6.41 -5.62
CA PHE A 82 -3.46 -6.74 -4.52
C PHE A 82 -3.56 -8.23 -4.29
N GLY A 83 -3.49 -9.03 -5.33
CA GLY A 83 -3.40 -10.48 -5.24
C GLY A 83 -2.18 -10.95 -4.45
N LEU A 84 -1.00 -10.39 -4.74
CA LEU A 84 0.22 -10.68 -3.97
C LEU A 84 0.07 -10.28 -2.51
N MET A 85 -0.52 -9.09 -2.23
CA MET A 85 -0.75 -8.63 -0.87
C MET A 85 -1.73 -9.54 -0.12
N LEU A 86 -2.86 -9.87 -0.72
CA LEU A 86 -3.86 -10.78 -0.13
C LEU A 86 -3.28 -12.17 0.12
N LEU A 87 -2.50 -12.70 -0.81
CA LEU A 87 -1.85 -13.99 -0.65
C LEU A 87 -0.82 -13.96 0.48
N SER A 88 -0.04 -12.88 0.57
CA SER A 88 0.88 -12.66 1.69
C SER A 88 0.14 -12.68 3.03
N ILE A 89 -0.96 -11.92 3.15
CA ILE A 89 -1.80 -11.87 4.34
C ILE A 89 -2.38 -13.26 4.65
N ALA A 90 -2.91 -13.97 3.64
CA ALA A 90 -3.44 -15.32 3.83
C ALA A 90 -2.38 -16.30 4.36
N ARG A 91 -1.12 -16.20 3.90
CA ARG A 91 0.00 -16.99 4.41
C ARG A 91 0.33 -16.65 5.86
N LEU A 92 0.25 -15.37 6.25
CA LEU A 92 0.42 -14.97 7.65
C LEU A 92 -0.68 -15.58 8.55
N PHE A 93 -1.95 -15.54 8.13
CA PHE A 93 -3.06 -16.21 8.85
C PHE A 93 -2.86 -17.71 8.96
N GLN A 94 -2.32 -18.35 7.93
CA GLN A 94 -1.95 -19.78 7.93
C GLN A 94 -0.70 -20.09 8.78
N LYS A 95 -0.15 -19.10 9.51
CA LYS A 95 1.12 -19.18 10.28
C LYS A 95 2.36 -19.53 9.44
N ARG A 96 2.27 -19.35 8.10
CA ARG A 96 3.40 -19.53 7.15
C ARG A 96 4.16 -18.20 7.00
N HIS A 97 4.76 -17.73 8.09
CA HIS A 97 5.33 -16.38 8.19
C HIS A 97 6.42 -16.09 7.15
N MET A 98 7.28 -17.05 6.84
CA MET A 98 8.35 -16.88 5.86
C MET A 98 7.82 -16.67 4.45
N GLU A 99 6.78 -17.39 4.07
CA GLU A 99 6.15 -17.21 2.75
C GLU A 99 5.42 -15.88 2.65
N GLY A 100 4.70 -15.49 3.72
CA GLY A 100 4.07 -14.18 3.81
C GLY A 100 5.09 -13.05 3.66
N ALA A 101 6.22 -13.13 4.37
CA ALA A 101 7.31 -12.17 4.27
C ALA A 101 7.94 -12.12 2.87
N PHE A 102 8.15 -13.30 2.26
CA PHE A 102 8.68 -13.40 0.89
C PHE A 102 7.75 -12.72 -0.13
N LEU A 103 6.46 -13.04 -0.10
CA LEU A 103 5.48 -12.45 -1.02
C LEU A 103 5.38 -10.93 -0.83
N PHE A 104 5.44 -10.46 0.42
CA PHE A 104 5.44 -9.03 0.70
C PHE A 104 6.72 -8.35 0.22
N ALA A 105 7.90 -8.98 0.41
CA ALA A 105 9.15 -8.45 -0.13
C ALA A 105 9.11 -8.34 -1.66
N VAL A 106 8.60 -9.36 -2.35
CA VAL A 106 8.38 -9.33 -3.81
C VAL A 106 7.45 -8.18 -4.20
N LEU A 107 6.33 -8.01 -3.50
CA LEU A 107 5.38 -6.93 -3.74
C LEU A 107 6.01 -5.54 -3.64
N LEU A 108 6.87 -5.32 -2.64
CA LEU A 108 7.60 -4.05 -2.46
C LEU A 108 8.49 -3.71 -3.66
N HIS A 109 9.08 -4.72 -4.31
CA HIS A 109 9.93 -4.52 -5.49
C HIS A 109 9.13 -4.30 -6.78
N PHE A 110 7.88 -4.76 -6.82
CA PHE A 110 6.98 -4.42 -7.93
C PHE A 110 6.45 -2.98 -7.82
N LYS A 111 6.07 -2.55 -6.61
CA LYS A 111 5.52 -1.20 -6.43
C LYS A 111 5.86 -0.68 -5.02
N HIS A 112 6.75 0.29 -4.98
CA HIS A 112 7.28 0.84 -3.73
C HIS A 112 6.22 1.52 -2.83
N ILE A 113 5.03 1.83 -3.35
CA ILE A 113 3.93 2.41 -2.55
C ILE A 113 3.53 1.50 -1.37
N TYR A 114 3.69 0.19 -1.50
CA TYR A 114 3.42 -0.75 -0.41
C TYR A 114 4.38 -0.61 0.77
N LEU A 115 5.43 0.22 0.64
CA LEU A 115 6.32 0.56 1.75
C LEU A 115 5.56 1.21 2.92
N TYR A 116 4.43 1.87 2.66
CA TYR A 116 3.57 2.40 3.72
C TYR A 116 2.95 1.32 4.62
N VAL A 117 2.81 0.09 4.12
CA VAL A 117 2.29 -1.05 4.87
C VAL A 117 3.42 -1.83 5.57
N ALA A 118 4.66 -1.64 5.14
CA ALA A 118 5.82 -2.37 5.66
C ALA A 118 6.01 -2.26 7.19
N PRO A 119 5.81 -1.10 7.86
CA PRO A 119 5.91 -1.02 9.32
C PRO A 119 4.95 -1.96 10.04
N ALA A 120 3.70 -2.07 9.55
CA ALA A 120 2.70 -2.98 10.14
C ALA A 120 3.11 -4.45 9.99
N TYR A 121 3.62 -4.84 8.80
CA TYR A 121 4.18 -6.16 8.58
C TYR A 121 5.38 -6.44 9.48
N GLY A 122 6.27 -5.46 9.63
CA GLY A 122 7.46 -5.56 10.49
C GLY A 122 7.07 -5.82 11.95
N VAL A 123 6.16 -5.04 12.49
CA VAL A 123 5.67 -5.22 13.88
C VAL A 123 4.99 -6.59 14.05
N TYR A 124 4.14 -6.97 13.11
CA TYR A 124 3.47 -8.27 13.15
C TYR A 124 4.47 -9.44 13.13
N LEU A 125 5.40 -9.44 12.17
CA LEU A 125 6.40 -10.50 12.05
C LEU A 125 7.36 -10.53 13.24
N LEU A 126 7.75 -9.35 13.75
CA LEU A 126 8.57 -9.27 14.96
C LEU A 126 7.85 -9.95 16.12
N ARG A 127 6.56 -9.63 16.33
CA ARG A 127 5.80 -10.18 17.45
C ARG A 127 5.41 -11.64 17.26
N SER A 128 4.88 -12.01 16.09
CA SER A 128 4.30 -13.34 15.86
C SER A 128 5.32 -14.39 15.45
N TYR A 129 6.46 -13.98 14.88
CA TYR A 129 7.45 -14.90 14.38
C TYR A 129 8.78 -14.84 15.15
N CYS A 130 9.31 -13.63 15.44
CA CYS A 130 10.59 -13.50 16.11
C CYS A 130 10.53 -13.81 17.60
N PHE A 131 9.38 -13.59 18.27
CA PHE A 131 9.15 -14.04 19.63
C PHE A 131 8.47 -15.43 19.61
N THR A 132 9.08 -16.40 20.28
CA THR A 132 8.64 -17.80 20.25
C THR A 132 7.55 -18.10 21.29
N ALA A 133 7.43 -17.30 22.34
CA ALA A 133 6.47 -17.48 23.39
C ALA A 133 5.96 -16.14 23.92
N ASN A 134 4.65 -16.08 24.17
CA ASN A 134 4.01 -14.96 24.87
C ASN A 134 3.79 -15.35 26.35
N LYS A 135 3.64 -14.33 27.23
CA LYS A 135 3.15 -14.57 28.59
C LYS A 135 1.63 -14.83 28.55
N PRO A 136 1.07 -15.46 29.60
CA PRO A 136 -0.38 -15.67 29.72
C PRO A 136 -1.19 -14.36 29.57
N ASP A 137 -0.63 -13.25 30.04
CA ASP A 137 -1.24 -11.91 30.01
C ASP A 137 -1.15 -11.23 28.63
N GLY A 138 -0.72 -11.94 27.56
CA GLY A 138 -0.52 -11.37 26.23
C GLY A 138 0.72 -10.48 26.11
N SER A 139 1.47 -10.22 27.19
CA SER A 139 2.68 -9.39 27.16
C SER A 139 3.89 -10.14 26.59
N ILE A 140 4.84 -9.37 26.05
CA ILE A 140 6.04 -9.92 25.41
C ILE A 140 6.95 -10.61 26.43
N ARG A 141 7.35 -11.85 26.15
CA ARG A 141 8.40 -12.53 26.87
C ARG A 141 9.76 -12.24 26.21
N TRP A 142 10.47 -11.23 26.64
CA TRP A 142 11.74 -10.79 26.04
C TRP A 142 12.77 -11.90 25.88
N LYS A 143 12.83 -12.84 26.82
CA LYS A 143 13.74 -14.00 26.76
C LYS A 143 13.40 -15.01 25.63
N SER A 144 12.24 -14.88 24.97
CA SER A 144 11.84 -15.76 23.87
C SER A 144 12.22 -15.20 22.48
N PHE A 145 12.98 -14.12 22.44
CA PHE A 145 13.44 -13.51 21.19
C PHE A 145 14.46 -14.40 20.48
N SER A 146 14.25 -14.65 19.21
CA SER A 146 15.11 -15.50 18.39
C SER A 146 15.80 -14.67 17.29
N PHE A 147 17.11 -14.43 17.45
CA PHE A 147 17.93 -13.77 16.44
C PHE A 147 17.98 -14.53 15.12
N VAL A 148 17.96 -15.86 15.15
CA VAL A 148 17.96 -16.71 13.96
C VAL A 148 16.76 -16.40 13.07
N ARG A 149 15.57 -16.19 13.67
CA ARG A 149 14.37 -15.85 12.91
C ARG A 149 14.44 -14.45 12.32
N VAL A 150 15.03 -13.49 13.01
CA VAL A 150 15.27 -12.14 12.47
C VAL A 150 16.23 -12.20 11.27
N ILE A 151 17.32 -12.95 11.40
CA ILE A 151 18.29 -13.16 10.31
C ILE A 151 17.62 -13.84 9.13
N SER A 152 16.77 -14.85 9.35
CA SER A 152 16.02 -15.52 8.29
C SER A 152 15.12 -14.56 7.51
N LEU A 153 14.38 -13.67 8.20
CA LEU A 153 13.58 -12.63 7.56
C LEU A 153 14.47 -11.64 6.80
N GLY A 154 15.56 -11.19 7.40
CA GLY A 154 16.54 -10.30 6.75
C GLY A 154 17.12 -10.93 5.48
N LEU A 155 17.41 -12.23 5.52
CA LEU A 155 17.93 -12.97 4.36
C LEU A 155 16.90 -13.03 3.22
N VAL A 156 15.64 -13.26 3.53
CA VAL A 156 14.56 -13.24 2.51
C VAL A 156 14.49 -11.87 1.82
N VAL A 157 14.46 -10.79 2.61
CA VAL A 157 14.42 -9.42 2.05
C VAL A 157 15.68 -9.14 1.23
N PHE A 158 16.85 -9.54 1.74
CA PHE A 158 18.11 -9.36 1.05
C PHE A 158 18.15 -10.10 -0.28
N LEU A 159 17.76 -11.37 -0.32
CA LEU A 159 17.76 -12.18 -1.55
C LEU A 159 16.82 -11.60 -2.62
N VAL A 160 15.61 -11.19 -2.23
CA VAL A 160 14.66 -10.54 -3.16
C VAL A 160 15.23 -9.21 -3.66
N SER A 161 15.83 -8.41 -2.77
CA SER A 161 16.45 -7.14 -3.13
C SER A 161 17.67 -7.33 -4.04
N ALA A 162 18.51 -8.30 -3.75
CA ALA A 162 19.69 -8.64 -4.55
C ALA A 162 19.29 -9.10 -5.96
N LEU A 163 18.24 -9.90 -6.08
CA LEU A 163 17.73 -10.34 -7.38
C LEU A 163 17.15 -9.17 -8.19
N SER A 164 16.42 -8.26 -7.54
CA SER A 164 15.76 -7.13 -8.19
C SER A 164 16.72 -5.97 -8.49
N LEU A 165 17.56 -5.58 -7.54
CA LEU A 165 18.43 -4.40 -7.63
C LEU A 165 19.86 -4.75 -8.05
N GLY A 166 20.28 -6.01 -7.94
CA GLY A 166 21.62 -6.48 -8.27
C GLY A 166 22.08 -6.13 -9.68
N PRO A 167 21.27 -6.33 -10.72
CA PRO A 167 21.64 -5.93 -12.09
C PRO A 167 21.92 -4.41 -12.21
N PHE A 168 21.13 -3.57 -11.53
CA PHE A 168 21.33 -2.12 -11.55
C PHE A 168 22.56 -1.71 -10.74
N LEU A 169 22.90 -2.47 -9.68
CA LEU A 169 24.14 -2.26 -8.93
C LEU A 169 25.35 -2.58 -9.82
N ALA A 170 25.32 -3.71 -10.51
CA ALA A 170 26.41 -4.12 -11.43
C ALA A 170 26.61 -3.13 -12.58
N LEU A 171 25.55 -2.46 -13.03
CA LEU A 171 25.59 -1.44 -14.08
C LEU A 171 25.82 -0.01 -13.55
N ASN A 172 26.10 0.18 -12.27
CA ASN A 172 26.23 1.50 -11.61
C ASN A 172 25.03 2.44 -11.82
N GLN A 173 23.82 1.89 -11.99
CA GLN A 173 22.60 2.65 -12.24
C GLN A 173 21.74 2.82 -10.98
N LEU A 174 22.16 2.28 -9.85
CA LEU A 174 21.39 2.30 -8.60
C LEU A 174 20.99 3.72 -8.13
N PRO A 175 21.88 4.73 -8.15
CA PRO A 175 21.51 6.10 -7.78
C PRO A 175 20.41 6.68 -8.68
N GLN A 176 20.42 6.35 -9.97
CA GLN A 176 19.41 6.77 -10.93
C GLN A 176 18.05 6.08 -10.65
N VAL A 177 18.06 4.80 -10.29
CA VAL A 177 16.86 4.06 -9.90
C VAL A 177 16.24 4.69 -8.65
N PHE A 178 17.04 4.94 -7.60
CA PHE A 178 16.54 5.57 -6.37
C PHE A 178 16.01 6.99 -6.60
N SER A 179 16.67 7.81 -7.40
CA SER A 179 16.19 9.16 -7.71
C SER A 179 14.86 9.17 -8.47
N ARG A 180 14.56 8.10 -9.21
CA ARG A 180 13.27 7.92 -9.91
C ARG A 180 12.20 7.30 -9.01
N LEU A 181 12.56 6.38 -8.13
CA LEU A 181 11.63 5.77 -7.16
C LEU A 181 11.18 6.79 -6.11
N PHE A 182 12.10 7.64 -5.64
CA PHE A 182 11.84 8.64 -4.62
C PHE A 182 12.09 10.05 -5.13
N PRO A 183 11.20 10.59 -6.00
CA PRO A 183 11.38 11.91 -6.59
C PRO A 183 10.99 13.02 -5.59
N PHE A 184 11.77 13.21 -4.54
CA PHE A 184 11.51 14.22 -3.49
C PHE A 184 11.46 15.67 -4.03
N LYS A 185 12.03 15.91 -5.21
CA LYS A 185 11.97 17.21 -5.90
C LYS A 185 10.68 17.40 -6.72
N ARG A 186 9.90 16.35 -6.98
CA ARG A 186 8.59 16.51 -7.61
C ARG A 186 7.63 17.07 -6.56
N GLY A 187 6.91 18.13 -6.92
CA GLY A 187 5.98 18.77 -5.99
C GLY A 187 5.04 17.77 -5.33
N LEU A 188 4.96 17.85 -4.01
CA LEU A 188 4.05 17.03 -3.20
C LEU A 188 2.59 17.36 -3.47
N CYS A 189 2.34 18.56 -4.02
CA CYS A 189 1.02 19.04 -4.41
C CYS A 189 0.84 18.93 -5.91
N HIS A 190 0.22 17.85 -6.36
CA HIS A 190 -0.21 17.70 -7.75
C HIS A 190 -1.59 18.34 -7.95
N ALA A 191 -1.75 19.11 -9.03
CA ALA A 191 -2.99 19.84 -9.27
C ALA A 191 -4.19 18.93 -9.62
N TYR A 192 -3.94 17.71 -10.16
CA TYR A 192 -5.01 16.88 -10.75
C TYR A 192 -5.12 15.43 -10.24
N TRP A 193 -4.04 14.79 -9.79
CA TRP A 193 -4.01 13.33 -9.72
C TRP A 193 -3.87 12.71 -8.33
N ALA A 194 -3.77 13.53 -7.29
CA ALA A 194 -3.58 13.00 -5.95
C ALA A 194 -4.62 13.56 -4.98
N PRO A 195 -5.76 12.88 -4.78
CA PRO A 195 -6.66 13.17 -3.68
C PRO A 195 -5.95 12.80 -2.38
N ASN A 196 -5.30 13.77 -1.77
CA ASN A 196 -4.62 13.67 -0.49
C ASN A 196 -4.98 14.87 0.38
N PHE A 197 -4.53 14.88 1.62
CA PHE A 197 -4.75 15.99 2.56
C PHE A 197 -4.34 17.36 1.96
N TRP A 198 -3.26 17.39 1.18
CA TRP A 198 -2.76 18.61 0.55
C TRP A 198 -3.72 19.17 -0.50
N ALA A 199 -4.64 18.38 -1.03
CA ALA A 199 -5.69 18.88 -1.93
C ALA A 199 -6.62 19.88 -1.22
N LEU A 200 -6.95 19.64 0.06
CA LEU A 200 -7.73 20.58 0.88
C LEU A 200 -6.93 21.84 1.18
N TYR A 201 -5.65 21.70 1.47
CA TYR A 201 -4.73 22.82 1.68
C TYR A 201 -4.61 23.71 0.44
N ASN A 202 -4.47 23.10 -0.74
CA ASN A 202 -4.44 23.80 -2.02
C ASN A 202 -5.77 24.51 -2.34
N ALA A 203 -6.88 23.88 -2.01
CA ALA A 203 -8.21 24.51 -2.18
C ALA A 203 -8.36 25.71 -1.26
N LEU A 204 -7.90 25.61 -0.02
CA LEU A 204 -7.91 26.73 0.92
C LEU A 204 -7.04 27.89 0.43
N ASP A 205 -5.82 27.63 -0.04
CA ASP A 205 -4.94 28.66 -0.63
C ASP A 205 -5.62 29.36 -1.81
N LYS A 206 -6.29 28.61 -2.68
CA LYS A 206 -7.03 29.16 -3.80
C LYS A 206 -8.18 30.06 -3.36
N VAL A 207 -8.95 29.67 -2.36
CA VAL A 207 -10.03 30.48 -1.80
C VAL A 207 -9.46 31.77 -1.17
N LEU A 208 -8.40 31.67 -0.38
CA LEU A 208 -7.75 32.84 0.22
C LEU A 208 -7.17 33.78 -0.85
N SER A 209 -6.61 33.25 -1.92
CA SER A 209 -6.12 34.05 -3.05
C SER A 209 -7.26 34.83 -3.74
N VAL A 210 -8.40 34.18 -3.96
CA VAL A 210 -9.58 34.84 -4.57
C VAL A 210 -10.15 35.93 -3.65
N ILE A 211 -10.21 35.67 -2.35
CA ILE A 211 -10.64 36.67 -1.36
C ILE A 211 -9.65 37.84 -1.31
N GLY A 212 -8.34 37.56 -1.26
CA GLY A 212 -7.29 38.58 -1.26
C GLY A 212 -7.32 39.48 -2.49
N LEU A 213 -7.63 38.92 -3.67
CA LEU A 213 -7.84 39.69 -4.91
C LEU A 213 -9.07 40.60 -4.81
N LYS A 214 -10.19 40.07 -4.32
CA LYS A 214 -11.43 40.86 -4.17
C LYS A 214 -11.28 42.01 -3.18
N LEU A 215 -10.52 41.77 -2.11
CA LEU A 215 -10.24 42.78 -1.09
C LEU A 215 -9.05 43.70 -1.47
N LYS A 216 -8.47 43.53 -2.67
CA LYS A 216 -7.31 44.30 -3.17
C LYS A 216 -6.05 44.21 -2.28
N PHE A 217 -5.90 43.14 -1.50
CA PHE A 217 -4.69 42.87 -0.71
C PHE A 217 -3.59 42.17 -1.52
N LEU A 218 -3.96 41.55 -2.67
CA LEU A 218 -3.05 40.82 -3.55
C LEU A 218 -3.08 41.43 -4.95
N ASP A 219 -1.87 41.60 -5.52
CA ASP A 219 -1.73 42.01 -6.92
C ASP A 219 -1.96 40.83 -7.86
N PRO A 220 -2.77 40.98 -8.93
CA PRO A 220 -3.04 39.93 -9.90
C PRO A 220 -1.79 39.41 -10.61
N ASN A 221 -0.76 40.27 -10.72
CA ASN A 221 0.51 39.93 -11.38
C ASN A 221 1.42 39.01 -10.55
N ASN A 222 1.22 38.95 -9.25
CA ASN A 222 2.03 38.14 -8.34
C ASN A 222 1.45 36.75 -8.09
N ILE A 223 0.36 36.38 -8.75
CA ILE A 223 -0.22 35.05 -8.61
C ILE A 223 0.58 34.05 -9.41
N PRO A 224 1.14 33.01 -8.80
CA PRO A 224 1.89 31.99 -9.50
C PRO A 224 1.03 31.29 -10.52
N LYS A 225 1.49 31.19 -11.76
CA LYS A 225 0.87 30.33 -12.78
C LYS A 225 1.29 28.90 -12.53
N ALA A 226 0.36 27.96 -12.68
CA ALA A 226 0.65 26.53 -12.57
C ALA A 226 1.76 26.15 -13.56
N SER A 227 2.86 25.56 -13.05
CA SER A 227 3.97 25.11 -13.87
C SER A 227 3.91 23.61 -14.08
N MET A 228 4.32 23.14 -15.27
CA MET A 228 4.43 21.73 -15.57
C MET A 228 5.73 21.18 -14.98
N THR A 229 5.64 20.07 -14.25
CA THR A 229 6.82 19.32 -13.84
C THR A 229 7.33 18.46 -14.98
N SER A 230 8.57 17.98 -14.89
CA SER A 230 9.20 17.13 -15.90
C SER A 230 8.46 15.81 -16.22
N GLY A 231 7.32 15.57 -15.62
CA GLY A 231 6.45 14.40 -15.84
C GLY A 231 5.03 14.75 -16.29
N LEU A 232 4.85 15.89 -16.97
CA LEU A 232 3.54 16.35 -17.49
C LEU A 232 2.48 16.65 -16.44
N VAL A 233 2.81 16.68 -15.15
CA VAL A 233 1.90 16.99 -14.06
C VAL A 233 2.09 18.44 -13.61
N GLN A 234 1.01 19.18 -13.51
CA GLN A 234 1.07 20.57 -13.00
C GLN A 234 1.41 20.57 -11.51
N GLN A 235 2.39 21.39 -11.15
CA GLN A 235 2.73 21.64 -9.76
C GLN A 235 1.91 22.82 -9.24
N PHE A 236 1.28 22.66 -8.08
CA PHE A 236 0.58 23.74 -7.42
C PHE A 236 1.58 24.63 -6.69
N GLN A 237 1.54 25.93 -6.98
CA GLN A 237 2.31 26.94 -6.26
C GLN A 237 1.37 27.75 -5.36
N HIS A 238 1.71 27.81 -4.08
CA HIS A 238 0.91 28.52 -3.08
C HIS A 238 1.13 30.04 -3.21
N THR A 239 0.06 30.79 -3.01
CA THR A 239 0.07 32.27 -3.11
C THR A 239 0.06 32.91 -1.73
N VAL A 240 -0.76 32.42 -0.82
CA VAL A 240 -1.00 32.97 0.52
C VAL A 240 -0.40 32.06 1.59
N LEU A 241 -0.59 30.77 1.45
CA LEU A 241 -0.12 29.79 2.41
C LEU A 241 1.34 29.38 2.15
N PRO A 242 2.08 28.95 3.18
CA PRO A 242 3.44 28.45 2.99
C PRO A 242 3.49 27.26 2.03
N SER A 243 4.57 27.16 1.26
CA SER A 243 4.78 26.03 0.35
C SER A 243 4.95 24.71 1.10
N VAL A 244 4.32 23.65 0.62
CA VAL A 244 4.43 22.31 1.19
C VAL A 244 5.80 21.73 0.90
N THR A 245 6.54 21.42 1.97
CA THR A 245 7.88 20.81 1.88
C THR A 245 7.82 19.32 2.25
N PRO A 246 8.79 18.49 1.77
CA PRO A 246 8.90 17.10 2.17
C PRO A 246 8.99 16.91 3.69
N LEU A 247 9.71 17.82 4.36
CA LEU A 247 9.84 17.80 5.82
C LEU A 247 8.51 18.05 6.52
N ALA A 248 7.75 19.06 6.07
CA ALA A 248 6.42 19.35 6.62
C ALA A 248 5.48 18.14 6.46
N THR A 249 5.51 17.49 5.29
CA THR A 249 4.73 16.27 5.04
C THR A 249 5.14 15.13 5.97
N LEU A 250 6.43 14.91 6.18
CA LEU A 250 6.94 13.90 7.09
C LEU A 250 6.48 14.18 8.54
N ILE A 251 6.64 15.41 9.01
CA ILE A 251 6.22 15.82 10.36
C ILE A 251 4.71 15.62 10.55
N CYS A 252 3.88 16.09 9.62
CA CYS A 252 2.43 15.90 9.68
C CYS A 252 2.04 14.42 9.71
N THR A 253 2.71 13.59 8.91
CA THR A 253 2.48 12.13 8.89
C THR A 253 2.84 11.49 10.23
N LEU A 254 4.01 11.84 10.80
CA LEU A 254 4.42 11.34 12.10
C LEU A 254 3.47 11.77 13.22
N ILE A 255 3.05 13.03 13.22
CA ILE A 255 2.05 13.54 14.19
C ILE A 255 0.74 12.77 14.04
N ALA A 256 0.25 12.58 12.82
CA ALA A 256 -0.98 11.83 12.58
C ALA A 256 -0.90 10.38 13.08
N ILE A 257 0.25 9.71 12.87
CA ILE A 257 0.50 8.36 13.39
C ILE A 257 0.52 8.35 14.92
N LEU A 258 1.20 9.32 15.55
CA LEU A 258 1.28 9.41 17.01
C LEU A 258 -0.08 9.72 17.65
N LEU A 259 -0.85 10.66 17.09
CA LEU A 259 -2.20 10.96 17.56
C LEU A 259 -3.15 9.78 17.39
N ASN A 260 -3.01 9.04 16.30
CA ASN A 260 -3.79 7.83 16.07
C ASN A 260 -3.39 6.71 17.04
N HIS A 261 -2.14 6.69 17.52
CA HIS A 261 -1.70 5.73 18.52
C HIS A 261 -2.43 5.89 19.87
N GLN A 262 -2.81 7.10 20.27
CA GLN A 262 -3.60 7.32 21.49
C GLN A 262 -5.05 6.83 21.37
N ASN A 263 -5.66 6.94 20.18
CA ASN A 263 -6.99 6.41 19.87
C ASN A 263 -6.96 4.95 19.38
N SER A 264 -5.80 4.43 19.04
CA SER A 264 -5.62 3.16 18.32
C SER A 264 -5.57 1.92 19.19
N LYS A 265 -5.84 2.04 20.50
CA LYS A 265 -6.24 0.81 21.23
C LYS A 265 -7.39 0.12 20.48
N CYS A 266 -8.23 0.86 19.77
CA CYS A 266 -9.34 0.30 18.98
C CYS A 266 -8.91 -0.21 17.59
N ILE A 267 -8.07 0.52 16.84
CA ILE A 267 -7.71 0.13 15.46
C ILE A 267 -6.56 -0.88 15.44
N TRP A 268 -5.53 -0.69 16.28
CA TRP A 268 -4.46 -1.66 16.45
C TRP A 268 -4.93 -2.92 17.16
N THR A 269 -5.80 -2.80 18.16
CA THR A 269 -6.45 -3.97 18.80
C THR A 269 -7.41 -4.63 17.81
N ALA A 270 -8.24 -3.92 17.08
CA ALA A 270 -9.09 -4.52 16.06
C ALA A 270 -8.27 -5.18 14.95
N TRP A 271 -7.17 -4.55 14.50
CA TRP A 271 -6.25 -5.16 13.52
C TRP A 271 -5.47 -6.33 14.12
N MET A 272 -5.01 -6.23 15.37
CA MET A 272 -4.38 -7.32 16.11
C MET A 272 -5.39 -8.40 16.52
N PHE A 273 -6.63 -8.04 16.89
CA PHE A 273 -7.70 -9.03 17.16
C PHE A 273 -8.17 -9.74 15.90
N CYS A 274 -8.24 -9.08 14.75
CA CYS A 274 -8.44 -9.76 13.47
C CYS A 274 -7.30 -10.73 13.14
N LEU A 275 -6.08 -10.46 13.61
CA LEU A 275 -4.90 -11.31 13.37
C LEU A 275 -4.67 -12.36 14.47
N ASP A 276 -5.07 -12.11 15.72
CA ASP A 276 -4.93 -13.03 16.87
C ASP A 276 -6.23 -13.79 17.21
N GLY A 277 -7.25 -13.71 16.36
CA GLY A 277 -8.60 -14.26 16.59
C GLY A 277 -8.71 -15.74 16.96
N ASP A 278 -7.59 -16.44 17.20
CA ASP A 278 -7.57 -17.85 17.55
C ASP A 278 -7.45 -18.15 19.07
N ASN A 279 -7.11 -17.18 19.92
CA ASN A 279 -6.85 -17.50 21.33
C ASN A 279 -8.00 -17.14 22.30
N GLU A 280 -8.76 -16.05 22.06
CA GLU A 280 -9.85 -15.69 22.97
C GLU A 280 -11.19 -16.38 22.65
N LEU A 281 -11.44 -16.74 21.39
CA LEU A 281 -12.63 -17.54 21.03
C LEU A 281 -12.54 -18.99 21.53
N ARG A 282 -11.35 -19.47 21.84
CA ARG A 282 -11.14 -20.80 22.39
C ARG A 282 -11.37 -20.87 23.91
N GLU A 283 -11.18 -19.78 24.63
CA GLU A 283 -11.42 -19.73 26.09
C GLU A 283 -12.87 -19.37 26.41
N SER A 284 -13.53 -18.52 25.63
CA SER A 284 -14.94 -18.20 25.86
C SER A 284 -15.90 -19.37 25.52
N THR A 285 -15.50 -20.32 24.70
CA THR A 285 -16.27 -21.53 24.38
C THR A 285 -16.05 -22.66 25.38
N LYS A 286 -15.14 -22.53 26.35
CA LYS A 286 -14.99 -23.48 27.47
C LYS A 286 -15.70 -23.03 28.73
N ALA A 287 -16.29 -21.82 28.74
CA ALA A 287 -17.02 -21.25 29.88
C ALA A 287 -18.54 -21.25 29.68
N PHE A 288 -19.05 -21.93 28.65
CA PHE A 288 -20.49 -22.22 28.49
C PHE A 288 -20.73 -23.70 28.28
#